data_5193f8e203f2bbe33bc73388efcd16ff
#
_entry.id   5193f8e203f2bbe33bc73388efcd16ff
#
_cell.length_a   1.000
_cell.length_b   1.000
_cell.length_c   1.000
_cell.angle_alpha   90.00
_cell.angle_beta   90.00
_cell.angle_gamma   90.00
#
_symmetry.space_group_name_H-M   'P 1'
#
loop_
_entity.id
_entity.type
_entity.pdbx_description
1 polymer ?
#
loop_
_entity_poly.entity_id
_entity_poly.type
_entity_poly.pdbx_seq_one_letter_code
_entity_poly.pdbx_strand_id
1 'polypeptide(L)'
;MRSNPLHTTQIPAGKVAVWQLVNRAARILRVQLSGEAFTAYRLPSRTPLPGVQPGTIMFDADPDLVDARELLPQHGDLWDAVREEYWSALLNMSDLPSAQAGM
;
A
#
# COMPACT_ATOMS: atom_id res chain seq x y z
N MET A 1 13.13 -13.80 -14.72
CA MET A 1 12.92 -12.74 -13.80
C MET A 1 11.53 -12.70 -13.28
N ARG A 2 11.42 -12.44 -12.06
CA ARG A 2 10.15 -12.52 -11.42
C ARG A 2 9.81 -11.19 -10.79
N SER A 3 8.63 -10.70 -11.00
CA SER A 3 8.25 -9.44 -10.40
C SER A 3 7.30 -9.70 -9.26
N ASN A 4 7.31 -8.79 -8.30
CA ASN A 4 6.41 -8.90 -7.16
C ASN A 4 5.01 -8.49 -7.60
N PRO A 5 4.01 -9.26 -7.22
CA PRO A 5 2.65 -8.90 -7.59
C PRO A 5 2.19 -7.65 -6.84
N LEU A 6 1.32 -6.90 -7.48
CA LEU A 6 0.71 -5.76 -6.83
C LEU A 6 -0.47 -6.23 -6.00
N HIS A 7 -0.60 -5.64 -4.84
CA HIS A 7 -1.74 -5.86 -3.98
C HIS A 7 -2.55 -4.58 -3.91
N THR A 8 -3.85 -4.71 -3.79
CA THR A 8 -4.73 -3.56 -3.67
C THR A 8 -5.59 -3.77 -2.45
N THR A 9 -5.52 -2.84 -1.52
CA THR A 9 -6.34 -2.85 -0.32
C THR A 9 -7.37 -1.74 -0.44
N GLN A 10 -8.63 -2.09 -0.31
CA GLN A 10 -9.71 -1.14 -0.44
C GLN A 10 -10.61 -1.24 0.77
N ILE A 11 -10.99 -0.09 1.33
CA ILE A 11 -11.90 -0.07 2.46
C ILE A 11 -13.16 0.70 2.09
N PRO A 12 -14.27 0.48 2.84
CA PRO A 12 -15.54 1.10 2.45
C PRO A 12 -15.55 2.62 2.45
N ALA A 13 -14.61 3.24 3.14
CA ALA A 13 -14.53 4.70 3.16
C ALA A 13 -14.07 5.29 1.83
N GLY A 14 -13.87 4.46 0.81
CA GLY A 14 -13.42 4.96 -0.48
C GLY A 14 -11.92 5.16 -0.57
N LYS A 15 -11.17 4.52 0.31
CA LYS A 15 -9.72 4.64 0.31
C LYS A 15 -9.11 3.38 -0.24
N VAL A 16 -8.12 3.53 -1.09
CA VAL A 16 -7.45 2.41 -1.75
C VAL A 16 -5.96 2.60 -1.61
N ALA A 17 -5.25 1.54 -1.29
CA ALA A 17 -3.78 1.55 -1.27
C ALA A 17 -3.29 0.46 -2.20
N VAL A 18 -2.31 0.80 -3.04
CA VAL A 18 -1.65 -0.18 -3.89
C VAL A 18 -0.25 -0.37 -3.33
N TRP A 19 0.11 -1.62 -3.10
CA TRP A 19 1.38 -1.92 -2.46
C TRP A 19 1.96 -3.22 -3.01
N GLN A 20 3.21 -3.45 -2.72
CA GLN A 20 3.94 -4.64 -3.14
C GLN A 20 4.66 -5.23 -1.96
N LEU A 21 4.81 -6.56 -1.98
CA LEU A 21 5.58 -7.24 -0.96
C LEU A 21 6.98 -7.43 -1.50
N VAL A 22 7.95 -6.71 -0.94
CA VAL A 22 9.34 -6.75 -1.40
C VAL A 22 10.21 -7.08 -0.20
N ASN A 23 10.91 -8.20 -0.28
CA ASN A 23 11.78 -8.65 0.82
C ASN A 23 11.03 -8.70 2.13
N ARG A 24 9.80 -9.20 2.08
CA ARG A 24 8.94 -9.35 3.25
C ARG A 24 8.46 -8.04 3.84
N ALA A 25 8.62 -6.94 3.15
CA ALA A 25 8.12 -5.66 3.60
C ALA A 25 7.04 -5.20 2.65
N ALA A 26 6.00 -4.57 3.21
CA ALA A 26 4.99 -3.96 2.37
C ALA A 26 5.50 -2.61 1.92
N ARG A 27 5.67 -2.45 0.62
CA ARG A 27 6.10 -1.18 0.03
C ARG A 27 4.90 -0.52 -0.59
N ILE A 28 4.59 0.67 -0.13
CA ILE A 28 3.37 1.35 -0.54
C ILE A 28 3.69 2.19 -1.76
N LEU A 29 2.95 1.95 -2.85
CA LEU A 29 3.21 2.63 -4.11
C LEU A 29 2.37 3.88 -4.25
N ARG A 30 1.09 3.79 -3.92
CA ARG A 30 0.22 4.94 -4.01
C ARG A 30 -1.04 4.72 -3.21
N VAL A 31 -1.71 5.83 -2.93
CA VAL A 31 -3.00 5.83 -2.25
C VAL A 31 -3.97 6.59 -3.12
N GLN A 32 -5.19 6.14 -3.20
CA GLN A 32 -6.23 6.84 -3.93
C GLN A 32 -7.42 7.05 -3.03
N LEU A 33 -7.91 8.28 -2.99
CA LEU A 33 -8.99 8.67 -2.11
C LEU A 33 -10.19 9.06 -2.97
N SER A 34 -11.15 8.15 -3.07
CA SER A 34 -12.36 8.41 -3.84
C SER A 34 -13.11 9.57 -3.22
N GLY A 35 -13.67 10.41 -4.05
CA GLY A 35 -14.41 11.54 -3.54
C GLY A 35 -13.56 12.75 -3.24
N GLU A 36 -12.24 12.62 -3.26
CA GLU A 36 -11.37 13.77 -3.09
C GLU A 36 -10.97 14.29 -4.45
N ALA A 37 -10.92 15.60 -4.57
CA ALA A 37 -10.67 16.21 -5.87
C ALA A 37 -9.36 16.99 -5.93
N PHE A 38 -8.49 16.82 -4.96
CA PHE A 38 -7.23 17.55 -4.98
C PHE A 38 -6.34 17.05 -6.12
N THR A 39 -5.48 17.92 -6.62
CA THR A 39 -4.52 17.51 -7.63
C THR A 39 -3.58 16.49 -7.03
N ALA A 40 -3.36 15.39 -7.75
CA ALA A 40 -2.45 14.36 -7.30
C ALA A 40 -1.08 14.94 -7.01
N TYR A 41 -0.39 14.36 -6.05
CA TYR A 41 0.93 14.86 -5.69
C TYR A 41 1.77 13.74 -5.07
N ARG A 42 3.06 14.02 -4.93
CA ARG A 42 3.98 13.09 -4.31
C ARG A 42 4.29 13.51 -2.88
N LEU A 43 4.62 12.56 -2.06
CA LEU A 43 5.08 12.79 -0.70
C LEU A 43 6.43 12.12 -0.52
N PRO A 44 7.30 12.69 0.26
CA PRO A 44 7.18 13.95 1.03
C PRO A 44 7.47 15.20 0.23
N SER A 45 7.86 15.09 -1.03
CA SER A 45 8.30 16.26 -1.80
C SER A 45 7.15 17.22 -2.10
N ARG A 46 5.93 16.73 -2.13
CA ARG A 46 4.74 17.52 -2.46
C ARG A 46 4.73 17.99 -3.91
N THR A 47 5.44 17.27 -4.77
CA THR A 47 5.48 17.60 -6.19
C THR A 47 4.12 17.33 -6.80
N PRO A 48 3.50 18.29 -7.48
CA PRO A 48 2.19 18.05 -8.08
C PRO A 48 2.29 17.16 -9.29
N LEU A 49 1.24 16.39 -9.51
CA LEU A 49 1.16 15.43 -10.62
C LEU A 49 -0.13 15.68 -11.39
N PRO A 50 -0.17 16.75 -12.20
CA PRO A 50 -1.44 17.11 -12.84
C PRO A 50 -1.93 16.10 -13.85
N GLY A 51 -1.06 15.23 -14.36
CA GLY A 51 -1.48 14.21 -15.30
C GLY A 51 -2.02 12.95 -14.66
N VAL A 52 -2.01 12.90 -13.33
CA VAL A 52 -2.49 11.73 -12.60
C VAL A 52 -3.88 12.02 -12.10
N GLN A 53 -4.69 10.98 -11.93
CA GLN A 53 -6.07 11.14 -11.51
C GLN A 53 -6.14 11.90 -10.19
N PRO A 54 -7.03 12.90 -10.08
CA PRO A 54 -7.17 13.63 -8.82
C PRO A 54 -7.51 12.70 -7.67
N GLY A 55 -7.06 13.07 -6.48
CA GLY A 55 -7.28 12.25 -5.29
C GLY A 55 -6.21 11.19 -5.10
N THR A 56 -5.16 11.20 -5.90
CA THR A 56 -4.10 10.22 -5.81
C THR A 56 -2.88 10.81 -5.12
N ILE A 57 -2.29 10.03 -4.22
CA ILE A 57 -1.03 10.40 -3.57
C ILE A 57 -0.03 9.30 -3.90
N MET A 58 1.07 9.67 -4.52
CA MET A 58 2.16 8.75 -4.80
C MET A 58 3.31 9.07 -3.86
N PHE A 59 4.27 8.17 -3.78
CA PHE A 59 5.39 8.38 -2.87
C PHE A 59 6.68 8.52 -3.67
N ASP A 60 7.58 9.38 -3.17
CA ASP A 60 8.84 9.62 -3.85
C ASP A 60 9.71 8.38 -3.88
N ALA A 61 9.65 7.62 -2.81
CA ALA A 61 10.30 6.33 -2.74
C ALA A 61 9.27 5.41 -2.15
N ASP A 62 9.29 4.16 -2.49
CA ASP A 62 8.25 3.26 -2.01
C ASP A 62 8.46 3.00 -0.52
N PRO A 63 7.80 3.75 0.37
CA PRO A 63 7.99 3.58 1.80
C PRO A 63 7.36 2.29 2.28
N ASP A 64 7.85 1.78 3.40
CA ASP A 64 7.17 0.65 4.00
C ASP A 64 5.92 1.17 4.73
N LEU A 65 5.19 0.24 5.32
CA LEU A 65 3.92 0.60 5.94
C LEU A 65 4.09 1.57 7.10
N VAL A 66 5.16 1.44 7.86
CA VAL A 66 5.41 2.34 8.99
C VAL A 66 5.65 3.75 8.50
N ASP A 67 6.49 3.90 7.48
CA ASP A 67 6.79 5.22 6.94
C ASP A 67 5.57 5.83 6.27
N ALA A 68 4.79 5.03 5.56
CA ALA A 68 3.58 5.54 4.91
C ALA A 68 2.59 6.04 5.96
N ARG A 69 2.47 5.32 7.07
CA ARG A 69 1.58 5.74 8.15
C ARG A 69 2.05 7.07 8.74
N GLU A 70 3.35 7.27 8.84
CA GLU A 70 3.85 8.54 9.35
C GLU A 70 3.62 9.69 8.39
N LEU A 71 3.67 9.42 7.10
CA LEU A 71 3.42 10.45 6.10
C LEU A 71 1.95 10.82 6.01
N LEU A 72 1.07 9.87 6.25
CA LEU A 72 -0.38 10.09 6.16
C LEU A 72 -1.08 9.51 7.37
N PRO A 73 -0.84 10.07 8.55
CA PRO A 73 -1.41 9.49 9.77
C PRO A 73 -2.93 9.58 9.85
N GLN A 74 -3.52 10.51 9.09
CA GLN A 74 -4.97 10.67 9.15
C GLN A 74 -5.72 9.52 8.48
N HIS A 75 -5.03 8.62 7.82
CA HIS A 75 -5.66 7.49 7.14
C HIS A 75 -5.33 6.18 7.85
N GLY A 76 -5.38 6.20 9.18
CA GLY A 76 -5.05 5.00 9.96
C GLY A 76 -5.91 3.81 9.64
N ASP A 77 -7.18 4.03 9.32
CA ASP A 77 -8.07 2.93 8.97
C ASP A 77 -7.56 2.20 7.72
N LEU A 78 -7.06 2.94 6.73
CA LEU A 78 -6.52 2.32 5.53
C LEU A 78 -5.25 1.53 5.87
N TRP A 79 -4.38 2.11 6.69
CA TRP A 79 -3.13 1.43 7.04
C TRP A 79 -3.39 0.18 7.87
N ASP A 80 -4.42 0.18 8.70
CA ASP A 80 -4.78 -1.01 9.44
C ASP A 80 -5.24 -2.11 8.50
N ALA A 81 -5.99 -1.77 7.47
CA ALA A 81 -6.43 -2.75 6.49
C ALA A 81 -5.26 -3.29 5.68
N VAL A 82 -4.33 -2.43 5.29
CA VAL A 82 -3.14 -2.89 4.58
C VAL A 82 -2.33 -3.83 5.46
N ARG A 83 -2.21 -3.51 6.73
CA ARG A 83 -1.47 -4.34 7.66
C ARG A 83 -2.06 -5.74 7.74
N GLU A 84 -3.37 -5.84 7.78
CA GLU A 84 -3.99 -7.15 7.85
C GLU A 84 -3.75 -7.96 6.59
N GLU A 85 -3.86 -7.32 5.44
CA GLU A 85 -3.61 -8.04 4.20
C GLU A 85 -2.14 -8.38 4.05
N TYR A 86 -1.27 -7.51 4.55
CA TYR A 86 0.16 -7.78 4.55
C TYR A 86 0.48 -9.02 5.36
N TRP A 87 -0.10 -9.14 6.56
CA TRP A 87 0.13 -10.33 7.37
C TRP A 87 -0.38 -11.58 6.70
N SER A 88 -1.55 -11.49 6.07
CA SER A 88 -2.08 -12.63 5.33
C SER A 88 -1.14 -13.04 4.20
N ALA A 89 -0.59 -12.06 3.49
CA ALA A 89 0.32 -12.36 2.40
C ALA A 89 1.60 -13.01 2.91
N LEU A 90 2.11 -12.54 4.04
CA LEU A 90 3.28 -13.14 4.63
C LEU A 90 3.04 -14.56 5.06
N LEU A 91 1.90 -14.81 5.67
CA LEU A 91 1.56 -16.15 6.10
C LEU A 91 1.42 -17.09 4.92
N ASN A 92 0.83 -16.62 3.86
CA ASN A 92 0.72 -17.45 2.67
C ASN A 92 2.07 -17.80 2.09
N MET A 93 2.99 -16.86 2.10
CA MET A 93 4.33 -17.15 1.65
C MET A 93 5.02 -18.16 2.53
N SER A 94 4.89 -17.97 3.83
CA SER A 94 5.57 -18.82 4.76
C SER A 94 4.99 -20.20 4.79
N ASP A 95 3.72 -20.30 4.55
CA ASP A 95 3.04 -21.56 4.66
C ASP A 95 3.38 -22.52 3.59
N LEU A 96 3.77 -22.03 2.45
CA LEU A 96 3.94 -22.87 1.36
C LEU A 96 4.66 -24.13 1.69
N PRO A 97 5.85 -24.08 2.17
CA PRO A 97 6.57 -25.29 2.41
C PRO A 97 6.14 -25.96 3.68
N SER A 98 5.83 -25.21 4.67
CA SER A 98 5.63 -25.85 5.93
C SER A 98 4.25 -26.39 6.08
N ALA A 99 3.33 -25.83 5.44
CA ALA A 99 1.99 -26.29 5.59
C ALA A 99 1.88 -27.71 5.21
N GLN A 100 2.57 -28.08 4.21
CA GLN A 100 2.52 -29.40 3.84
C GLN A 100 3.17 -30.24 4.81
N ALA A 101 4.25 -29.75 5.29
CA ALA A 101 4.97 -30.57 6.21
C ALA A 101 4.16 -30.85 7.41
N GLY A 102 3.39 -29.95 7.78
CA GLY A 102 2.68 -30.10 9.00
C GLY A 102 1.65 -31.12 8.93
N MET A 103 1.39 -31.57 7.88
CA MET A 103 0.32 -32.45 7.93
C MET A 103 0.59 -33.71 7.87
#